data_b55eda7f752f755d03502293bba7f092
#
_entry.id   b55eda7f752f755d03502293bba7f092
#
_cell.length_a   1.000
_cell.length_b   1.000
_cell.length_c   1.000
_cell.angle_alpha   90.00
_cell.angle_beta   90.00
_cell.angle_gamma   90.00
#
_symmetry.space_group_name_H-M   'P 1'
#
loop_
_entity.id
_entity.type
_entity.pdbx_description
1 polymer ?
#
loop_
_entity_poly.entity_id
_entity_poly.type
_entity_poly.pdbx_seq_one_letter_code
_entity_poly.pdbx_strand_id
1 'polypeptide(L)'
;MKHGSLFSGGCDGFSLAAEWAGWQTIFQVEKNEHRRKILAKNFPEAERYSNIQEFNAKPYRGAVDIISGGFPCQPFSVAGKRKGKADDRYLWPQMLRVIKEIKPAWVVGENVAAITKMALDEVLSDLEAIGYTTEAYIIPACAVNAPHRRNRVWIIAHTNHAKAPRHRKNSRSLLSITESKGSGIGYRAAPNTNSKYINLSIQQWGQNETKNINTERENSNATD
;
A
#
# COMPACT_ATOMS: atom_id res chain seq x y z
N MET A 1 -12.40 14.43 -3.33
CA MET A 1 -10.95 14.40 -3.67
C MET A 1 -10.77 13.78 -5.04
N LYS A 2 -9.71 14.15 -5.74
CA LYS A 2 -9.31 13.58 -7.02
C LYS A 2 -8.17 12.58 -6.83
N HIS A 3 -8.32 11.39 -7.35
CA HIS A 3 -7.45 10.25 -7.14
C HIS A 3 -6.73 9.85 -8.43
N GLY A 4 -5.46 9.46 -8.33
CA GLY A 4 -4.69 8.83 -9.40
C GLY A 4 -4.19 7.46 -8.95
N SER A 5 -4.40 6.43 -9.77
CA SER A 5 -4.01 5.04 -9.47
C SER A 5 -2.82 4.62 -10.33
N LEU A 6 -1.80 4.11 -9.67
CA LEU A 6 -0.60 3.56 -10.30
C LEU A 6 -0.55 2.04 -10.09
N PHE A 7 -0.11 1.30 -11.11
CA PHE A 7 -0.07 -0.18 -11.08
C PHE A 7 -1.45 -0.78 -10.76
N SER A 8 -2.48 -0.23 -11.40
CA SER A 8 -3.90 -0.41 -11.04
C SER A 8 -4.37 -1.87 -11.05
N GLY A 9 -3.71 -2.74 -11.82
CA GLY A 9 -4.21 -4.11 -11.98
C GLY A 9 -5.54 -4.13 -12.74
N GLY A 10 -6.23 -5.27 -12.76
CA GLY A 10 -7.53 -5.38 -13.45
C GLY A 10 -8.73 -5.01 -12.59
N CYS A 11 -8.61 -5.16 -11.27
CA CYS A 11 -9.71 -4.88 -10.33
C CYS A 11 -9.62 -3.48 -9.71
N ASP A 12 -8.44 -2.89 -9.68
CA ASP A 12 -8.12 -1.59 -9.06
C ASP A 12 -8.88 -1.31 -7.75
N GLY A 13 -8.53 -2.06 -6.72
CA GLY A 13 -9.15 -1.90 -5.41
C GLY A 13 -9.00 -0.48 -4.83
N PHE A 14 -7.96 0.26 -5.22
CA PHE A 14 -7.78 1.65 -4.83
C PHE A 14 -8.81 2.57 -5.48
N SER A 15 -9.06 2.43 -6.78
CA SER A 15 -10.10 3.20 -7.47
C SER A 15 -11.50 2.86 -6.94
N LEU A 16 -11.77 1.59 -6.64
CA LEU A 16 -13.03 1.17 -6.01
C LEU A 16 -13.19 1.79 -4.62
N ALA A 17 -12.14 1.76 -3.80
CA ALA A 17 -12.16 2.39 -2.47
C ALA A 17 -12.32 3.93 -2.57
N ALA A 18 -11.70 4.56 -3.56
CA ALA A 18 -11.87 5.98 -3.83
C ALA A 18 -13.33 6.32 -4.17
N GLU A 19 -13.97 5.52 -5.02
CA GLU A 19 -15.39 5.67 -5.37
C GLU A 19 -16.29 5.51 -4.14
N TRP A 20 -16.07 4.51 -3.30
CA TRP A 20 -16.80 4.35 -2.04
C TRP A 20 -16.62 5.52 -1.08
N ALA A 21 -15.44 6.16 -1.10
CA ALA A 21 -15.18 7.38 -0.33
C ALA A 21 -15.78 8.65 -0.97
N GLY A 22 -16.43 8.53 -2.13
CA GLY A 22 -16.99 9.64 -2.88
C GLY A 22 -15.92 10.51 -3.57
N TRP A 23 -14.76 9.91 -3.89
CA TRP A 23 -13.67 10.53 -4.65
C TRP A 23 -13.78 10.16 -6.13
N GLN A 24 -13.17 10.95 -6.98
CA GLN A 24 -13.12 10.70 -8.42
C GLN A 24 -11.74 10.21 -8.83
N THR A 25 -11.65 9.04 -9.45
CA THR A 25 -10.41 8.57 -10.09
C THR A 25 -10.25 9.27 -11.43
N ILE A 26 -9.14 10.02 -11.57
CA ILE A 26 -8.85 10.84 -12.77
C ILE A 26 -8.06 10.03 -13.78
N PHE A 27 -7.06 9.26 -13.32
CA PHE A 27 -6.28 8.41 -14.21
C PHE A 27 -5.88 7.08 -13.55
N GLN A 28 -5.56 6.12 -14.41
CA GLN A 28 -5.08 4.79 -14.05
C GLN A 28 -3.89 4.43 -14.92
N VAL A 29 -2.82 3.88 -14.32
CA VAL A 29 -1.63 3.38 -15.04
C VAL A 29 -1.52 1.88 -14.85
N GLU A 30 -1.69 1.12 -15.94
CA GLU A 30 -1.60 -0.34 -15.96
C GLU A 30 -0.96 -0.84 -17.26
N LYS A 31 0.12 -1.62 -17.16
CA LYS A 31 0.90 -2.10 -18.30
C LYS A 31 0.13 -3.11 -19.16
N ASN A 32 -0.64 -3.98 -18.52
CA ASN A 32 -1.32 -5.08 -19.21
C ASN A 32 -2.57 -4.57 -19.96
N GLU A 33 -2.63 -4.78 -21.26
CA GLU A 33 -3.74 -4.32 -22.12
C GLU A 33 -5.09 -4.93 -21.73
N HIS A 34 -5.14 -6.23 -21.45
CA HIS A 34 -6.37 -6.90 -21.04
C HIS A 34 -6.94 -6.29 -19.76
N ARG A 35 -6.07 -6.01 -18.77
CA ARG A 35 -6.47 -5.34 -17.53
C ARG A 35 -6.97 -3.91 -17.79
N ARG A 36 -6.33 -3.16 -18.70
CA ARG A 36 -6.82 -1.83 -19.08
C ARG A 36 -8.22 -1.88 -19.72
N LYS A 37 -8.55 -2.94 -20.50
CA LYS A 37 -9.91 -3.13 -21.03
C LYS A 37 -10.94 -3.34 -19.91
N ILE A 38 -10.57 -4.08 -18.85
CA ILE A 38 -11.42 -4.27 -17.67
C ILE A 38 -11.60 -2.93 -16.92
N LEU A 39 -10.52 -2.19 -16.70
CA LEU A 39 -10.56 -0.87 -16.06
C LEU A 39 -11.44 0.11 -16.86
N ALA A 40 -11.34 0.10 -18.20
CA ALA A 40 -12.18 0.94 -19.06
C ALA A 40 -13.67 0.69 -18.89
N LYS A 41 -14.04 -0.54 -18.61
CA LYS A 41 -15.43 -0.94 -18.39
C LYS A 41 -15.92 -0.53 -17.01
N ASN A 42 -15.07 -0.66 -15.98
CA ASN A 42 -15.47 -0.41 -14.60
C ASN A 42 -15.32 1.06 -14.18
N PHE A 43 -14.36 1.79 -14.76
CA PHE A 43 -14.05 3.19 -14.45
C PHE A 43 -13.98 4.01 -15.74
N PRO A 44 -15.10 4.18 -16.47
CA PRO A 44 -15.11 4.79 -17.81
C PRO A 44 -14.57 6.22 -17.83
N GLU A 45 -14.76 6.98 -16.76
CA GLU A 45 -14.38 8.40 -16.64
C GLU A 45 -12.86 8.62 -16.40
N ALA A 46 -12.11 7.57 -16.01
CA ALA A 46 -10.69 7.69 -15.75
C ALA A 46 -9.88 7.60 -17.04
N GLU A 47 -8.85 8.44 -17.21
CA GLU A 47 -7.87 8.29 -18.28
C GLU A 47 -6.96 7.09 -18.00
N ARG A 48 -6.51 6.37 -19.05
CA ARG A 48 -5.71 5.16 -18.91
C ARG A 48 -4.40 5.26 -19.66
N TYR A 49 -3.32 4.91 -18.95
CA TYR A 49 -1.95 4.89 -19.47
C TYR A 49 -1.35 3.50 -19.36
N SER A 50 -0.53 3.13 -20.35
CA SER A 50 0.05 1.78 -20.45
C SER A 50 1.35 1.63 -19.68
N ASN A 51 2.22 2.63 -19.73
CA ASN A 51 3.58 2.52 -19.24
C ASN A 51 3.91 3.63 -18.24
N ILE A 52 4.21 3.23 -17.01
CA ILE A 52 4.59 4.18 -15.95
C ILE A 52 5.87 4.94 -16.31
N GLN A 53 6.80 4.35 -17.05
CA GLN A 53 8.07 4.98 -17.42
C GLN A 53 7.87 6.11 -18.44
N GLU A 54 6.86 5.99 -19.30
CA GLU A 54 6.51 6.98 -20.34
C GLU A 54 5.42 7.95 -19.88
N PHE A 55 4.76 7.64 -18.76
CA PHE A 55 3.68 8.45 -18.24
C PHE A 55 4.16 9.84 -17.83
N ASN A 56 3.70 10.87 -18.53
CA ASN A 56 3.92 12.25 -18.18
C ASN A 56 2.90 12.70 -17.13
N ALA A 57 3.32 12.78 -15.89
CA ALA A 57 2.44 13.11 -14.77
C ALA A 57 2.32 14.64 -14.50
N LYS A 58 3.16 15.46 -15.13
CA LYS A 58 3.21 16.92 -14.91
C LYS A 58 1.86 17.64 -15.13
N PRO A 59 1.02 17.29 -16.14
CA PRO A 59 -0.29 17.92 -16.33
C PRO A 59 -1.25 17.75 -15.15
N TYR A 60 -1.03 16.74 -14.30
CA TYR A 60 -1.86 16.44 -13.13
C TYR A 60 -1.43 17.17 -11.86
N ARG A 61 -0.38 17.99 -11.94
CA ARG A 61 0.12 18.75 -10.79
C ARG A 61 -0.95 19.72 -10.28
N GLY A 62 -1.28 19.61 -8.99
CA GLY A 62 -2.34 20.42 -8.36
C GLY A 62 -3.77 20.01 -8.74
N ALA A 63 -3.93 19.07 -9.68
CA ALA A 63 -5.23 18.55 -10.09
C ALA A 63 -5.61 17.23 -9.38
N VAL A 64 -4.65 16.56 -8.73
CA VAL A 64 -4.83 15.30 -8.04
C VAL A 64 -4.44 15.45 -6.58
N ASP A 65 -5.35 15.06 -5.69
CA ASP A 65 -5.19 15.18 -4.24
C ASP A 65 -4.46 13.99 -3.64
N ILE A 66 -4.67 12.80 -4.21
CA ILE A 66 -4.16 11.53 -3.69
C ILE A 66 -3.66 10.62 -4.80
N ILE A 67 -2.48 10.05 -4.62
CA ILE A 67 -1.91 8.99 -5.46
C ILE A 67 -1.91 7.69 -4.67
N SER A 68 -2.36 6.60 -5.29
CA SER A 68 -2.20 5.26 -4.74
C SER A 68 -1.46 4.33 -5.69
N GLY A 69 -0.85 3.26 -5.15
CA GLY A 69 -0.22 2.24 -5.99
C GLY A 69 0.35 1.07 -5.21
N GLY A 70 0.16 -0.13 -5.78
CA GLY A 70 0.82 -1.36 -5.36
C GLY A 70 2.05 -1.60 -6.25
N PHE A 71 3.16 -0.91 -5.97
CA PHE A 71 4.33 -0.96 -6.85
C PHE A 71 5.04 -2.32 -6.80
N PRO A 72 5.46 -2.86 -7.97
CA PRO A 72 6.23 -4.10 -8.01
C PRO A 72 7.56 -3.98 -7.24
N CYS A 73 7.83 -4.94 -6.34
CA CYS A 73 9.08 -5.04 -5.59
C CYS A 73 9.77 -6.40 -5.81
N GLN A 74 9.64 -6.98 -6.99
CA GLN A 74 10.03 -8.35 -7.31
C GLN A 74 11.53 -8.68 -7.38
N PRO A 75 12.53 -7.80 -7.40
CA PRO A 75 13.91 -8.26 -7.29
C PRO A 75 14.20 -9.03 -6.01
N PHE A 76 13.31 -8.96 -5.05
CA PHE A 76 13.46 -9.46 -3.68
C PHE A 76 12.59 -10.68 -3.34
N SER A 77 11.83 -11.24 -4.30
CA SER A 77 11.08 -12.46 -4.03
C SER A 77 12.02 -13.67 -3.91
N VAL A 78 11.71 -14.58 -2.97
CA VAL A 78 12.53 -15.77 -2.65
C VAL A 78 12.69 -16.72 -3.85
N ALA A 79 11.85 -16.60 -4.87
CA ALA A 79 11.81 -17.47 -6.05
C ALA A 79 12.57 -16.94 -7.28
N GLY A 80 13.22 -15.77 -7.23
CA GLY A 80 13.93 -15.17 -8.37
C GLY A 80 15.45 -15.02 -8.12
N LYS A 81 16.24 -15.00 -9.22
CA LYS A 81 17.65 -14.61 -9.14
C LYS A 81 17.74 -13.19 -8.58
N ARG A 82 18.33 -13.02 -7.40
CA ARG A 82 18.46 -11.76 -6.67
C ARG A 82 19.32 -10.74 -7.42
N LYS A 83 18.74 -10.02 -8.38
CA LYS A 83 19.43 -8.94 -9.11
C LYS A 83 19.41 -7.60 -8.36
N GLY A 84 18.74 -7.53 -7.20
CA GLY A 84 18.68 -6.34 -6.37
C GLY A 84 18.02 -5.14 -7.07
N LYS A 85 18.49 -3.94 -6.78
CA LYS A 85 17.98 -2.67 -7.32
C LYS A 85 18.20 -2.47 -8.83
N ALA A 86 19.02 -3.30 -9.47
CA ALA A 86 19.27 -3.28 -10.91
C ALA A 86 18.20 -4.04 -11.73
N ASP A 87 17.17 -4.59 -11.08
CA ASP A 87 16.07 -5.28 -11.75
C ASP A 87 15.04 -4.26 -12.26
N ASP A 88 14.74 -4.29 -13.55
CA ASP A 88 13.74 -3.48 -14.24
C ASP A 88 12.31 -3.62 -13.67
N ARG A 89 12.09 -4.63 -12.82
CA ARG A 89 10.83 -4.87 -12.10
C ARG A 89 10.71 -4.12 -10.77
N TYR A 90 11.77 -3.43 -10.30
CA TYR A 90 11.69 -2.55 -9.14
C TYR A 90 11.21 -1.16 -9.59
N LEU A 91 9.91 -0.92 -9.44
CA LEU A 91 9.27 0.27 -9.99
C LEU A 91 8.96 1.37 -8.96
N TRP A 92 9.48 1.26 -7.74
CA TRP A 92 9.41 2.34 -6.76
C TRP A 92 9.98 3.67 -7.28
N PRO A 93 11.15 3.72 -7.93
CA PRO A 93 11.68 4.98 -8.46
C PRO A 93 10.72 5.68 -9.44
N GLN A 94 9.94 4.90 -10.20
CA GLN A 94 8.95 5.46 -11.13
C GLN A 94 7.72 6.01 -10.37
N MET A 95 7.26 5.34 -9.33
CA MET A 95 6.22 5.86 -8.46
C MET A 95 6.66 7.17 -7.78
N LEU A 96 7.87 7.21 -7.22
CA LEU A 96 8.47 8.39 -6.61
C LEU A 96 8.58 9.56 -7.60
N ARG A 97 8.97 9.27 -8.87
CA ARG A 97 9.00 10.29 -9.93
C ARG A 97 7.62 10.91 -10.15
N VAL A 98 6.59 10.08 -10.29
CA VAL A 98 5.21 10.54 -10.47
C VAL A 98 4.75 11.40 -9.28
N ILE A 99 5.06 10.98 -8.05
CA ILE A 99 4.75 11.74 -6.83
C ILE A 99 5.46 13.11 -6.86
N LYS A 100 6.74 13.17 -7.24
CA LYS A 100 7.51 14.43 -7.38
C LYS A 100 6.93 15.36 -8.45
N GLU A 101 6.40 14.80 -9.54
CA GLU A 101 5.79 15.58 -10.63
C GLU A 101 4.43 16.13 -10.23
N ILE A 102 3.56 15.34 -9.64
CA ILE A 102 2.17 15.72 -9.26
C ILE A 102 2.14 16.53 -7.96
N LYS A 103 2.96 16.16 -6.97
CA LYS A 103 2.94 16.69 -5.59
C LYS A 103 1.56 16.59 -4.94
N PRO A 104 0.97 15.38 -4.87
CA PRO A 104 -0.33 15.19 -4.23
C PRO A 104 -0.25 15.49 -2.74
N ALA A 105 -1.37 15.81 -2.10
CA ALA A 105 -1.42 15.99 -0.65
C ALA A 105 -1.26 14.66 0.10
N TRP A 106 -1.68 13.55 -0.52
CA TRP A 106 -1.66 12.21 0.05
C TRP A 106 -1.05 11.18 -0.89
N VAL A 107 -0.33 10.22 -0.33
CA VAL A 107 0.17 9.02 -1.02
C VAL A 107 -0.22 7.79 -0.24
N VAL A 108 -0.72 6.77 -0.93
CA VAL A 108 -1.02 5.45 -0.36
C VAL A 108 -0.28 4.38 -1.16
N GLY A 109 0.71 3.77 -0.54
CA GLY A 109 1.45 2.63 -1.10
C GLY A 109 0.96 1.31 -0.52
N GLU A 110 0.94 0.24 -1.32
CA GLU A 110 0.71 -1.13 -0.85
C GLU A 110 1.83 -2.04 -1.32
N ASN A 111 2.24 -2.97 -0.45
CA ASN A 111 3.20 -3.99 -0.84
C ASN A 111 3.09 -5.27 0.01
N VAL A 112 3.78 -6.32 -0.40
CA VAL A 112 3.89 -7.55 0.36
C VAL A 112 4.68 -7.33 1.67
N ALA A 113 4.41 -8.14 2.71
CA ALA A 113 5.09 -7.99 4.00
C ALA A 113 6.63 -8.07 3.91
N ALA A 114 7.16 -8.79 2.93
CA ALA A 114 8.60 -8.90 2.73
C ALA A 114 9.32 -7.56 2.47
N ILE A 115 8.61 -6.51 2.02
CA ILE A 115 9.20 -5.18 1.79
C ILE A 115 9.81 -4.59 3.06
N THR A 116 9.32 -4.95 4.24
CA THR A 116 9.81 -4.46 5.53
C THR A 116 11.29 -4.74 5.76
N LYS A 117 11.80 -5.84 5.19
CA LYS A 117 13.21 -6.25 5.30
C LYS A 117 14.08 -5.82 4.12
N MET A 118 13.48 -5.26 3.09
CA MET A 118 14.14 -5.10 1.79
C MET A 118 14.24 -3.65 1.32
N ALA A 119 13.16 -2.89 1.42
CA ALA A 119 13.08 -1.58 0.82
C ALA A 119 12.15 -0.59 1.57
N LEU A 120 11.51 -0.99 2.69
CA LEU A 120 10.56 -0.10 3.36
C LEU A 120 11.26 1.18 3.85
N ASP A 121 12.44 1.06 4.49
CA ASP A 121 13.17 2.21 5.01
C ASP A 121 13.57 3.19 3.88
N GLU A 122 13.95 2.66 2.71
CA GLU A 122 14.24 3.47 1.52
C GLU A 122 12.98 4.22 1.04
N VAL A 123 11.85 3.52 0.95
CA VAL A 123 10.58 4.12 0.51
C VAL A 123 10.14 5.25 1.44
N LEU A 124 10.24 5.05 2.76
CA LEU A 124 9.88 6.06 3.76
C LEU A 124 10.84 7.25 3.68
N SER A 125 12.16 7.00 3.66
CA SER A 125 13.19 8.06 3.55
C SER A 125 13.05 8.88 2.27
N ASP A 126 12.73 8.24 1.14
CA ASP A 126 12.53 8.93 -0.14
C ASP A 126 11.31 9.87 -0.10
N LEU A 127 10.22 9.45 0.56
CA LEU A 127 9.01 10.28 0.74
C LEU A 127 9.29 11.43 1.71
N GLU A 128 9.98 11.18 2.81
CA GLU A 128 10.37 12.19 3.80
C GLU A 128 11.31 13.23 3.20
N ALA A 129 12.26 12.80 2.37
CA ALA A 129 13.20 13.69 1.66
C ALA A 129 12.50 14.68 0.71
N ILE A 130 11.28 14.38 0.27
CA ILE A 130 10.47 15.28 -0.57
C ILE A 130 9.34 15.98 0.18
N GLY A 131 9.39 15.94 1.53
CA GLY A 131 8.53 16.76 2.42
C GLY A 131 7.22 16.10 2.85
N TYR A 132 7.13 14.76 2.81
CA TYR A 132 5.99 14.04 3.36
C TYR A 132 6.28 13.56 4.78
N THR A 133 5.26 13.52 5.62
CA THR A 133 5.24 12.72 6.84
C THR A 133 4.76 11.33 6.50
N THR A 134 5.45 10.29 6.97
CA THR A 134 5.19 8.91 6.59
C THR A 134 4.76 8.03 7.76
N GLU A 135 3.87 7.08 7.49
CA GLU A 135 3.45 6.04 8.41
C GLU A 135 3.35 4.71 7.65
N ALA A 136 3.64 3.59 8.31
CA ALA A 136 3.51 2.27 7.71
C ALA A 136 2.77 1.32 8.66
N TYR A 137 1.87 0.51 8.09
CA TYR A 137 1.03 -0.43 8.80
C TYR A 137 1.10 -1.81 8.15
N ILE A 138 1.10 -2.87 8.96
CA ILE A 138 0.90 -4.23 8.46
C ILE A 138 -0.54 -4.62 8.77
N ILE A 139 -1.34 -4.79 7.72
CA ILE A 139 -2.75 -5.15 7.84
C ILE A 139 -2.96 -6.51 7.17
N PRO A 140 -3.31 -7.55 7.95
CA PRO A 140 -3.67 -8.84 7.38
C PRO A 140 -5.10 -8.80 6.81
N ALA A 141 -5.38 -9.58 5.77
CA ALA A 141 -6.71 -9.65 5.19
C ALA A 141 -7.77 -10.14 6.20
N CYS A 142 -7.38 -11.00 7.16
CA CYS A 142 -8.28 -11.44 8.24
C CYS A 142 -8.73 -10.31 9.17
N ALA A 143 -8.02 -9.18 9.22
CA ALA A 143 -8.47 -8.00 9.97
C ALA A 143 -9.73 -7.36 9.35
N VAL A 144 -10.05 -7.70 8.11
CA VAL A 144 -11.27 -7.28 7.39
C VAL A 144 -12.15 -8.47 7.01
N ASN A 145 -12.19 -9.50 7.87
CA ASN A 145 -13.03 -10.69 7.76
C ASN A 145 -12.71 -11.63 6.59
N ALA A 146 -11.53 -11.55 5.98
CA ALA A 146 -11.13 -12.56 4.99
C ALA A 146 -10.70 -13.88 5.68
N PRO A 147 -10.96 -15.07 5.07
CA PRO A 147 -10.64 -16.37 5.67
C PRO A 147 -9.14 -16.73 5.58
N HIS A 148 -8.26 -15.79 5.32
CA HIS A 148 -6.82 -15.97 5.19
C HIS A 148 -6.04 -14.75 5.72
N ARG A 149 -4.78 -14.95 6.10
CA ARG A 149 -3.94 -13.87 6.66
C ARG A 149 -3.59 -12.83 5.62
N ARG A 150 -2.90 -13.19 4.53
CA ARG A 150 -2.45 -12.29 3.44
C ARG A 150 -1.97 -10.93 3.95
N ASN A 151 -0.91 -10.91 4.75
CA ASN A 151 -0.34 -9.68 5.29
C ASN A 151 0.12 -8.74 4.19
N ARG A 152 -0.22 -7.45 4.33
CA ARG A 152 0.20 -6.37 3.43
C ARG A 152 0.73 -5.20 4.23
N VAL A 153 1.77 -4.58 3.70
CA VAL A 153 2.28 -3.32 4.21
C VAL A 153 1.55 -2.20 3.47
N TRP A 154 0.98 -1.31 4.24
CA TRP A 154 0.34 -0.09 3.78
C TRP A 154 1.21 1.08 4.19
N ILE A 155 1.60 1.91 3.22
CA ILE A 155 2.41 3.09 3.41
C ILE A 155 1.51 4.28 3.19
N ILE A 156 1.35 5.12 4.20
CA ILE A 156 0.57 6.35 4.13
C ILE A 156 1.55 7.51 4.23
N ALA A 157 1.48 8.43 3.28
CA ALA A 157 2.27 9.64 3.36
C ALA A 157 1.41 10.87 3.08
N HIS A 158 1.67 11.97 3.78
CA HIS A 158 0.93 13.21 3.62
C HIS A 158 1.82 14.42 3.80
N THR A 159 1.46 15.52 3.14
CA THR A 159 2.11 16.82 3.37
C THR A 159 1.58 17.46 4.65
N ASN A 160 2.35 18.33 5.29
CA ASN A 160 1.91 19.07 6.49
C ASN A 160 0.65 19.94 6.28
N HIS A 161 0.32 20.26 5.03
CA HIS A 161 -0.87 21.02 4.67
C HIS A 161 -2.02 20.16 4.14
N ALA A 162 -1.87 18.81 4.20
CA ALA A 162 -2.90 17.90 3.75
C ALA A 162 -4.16 18.08 4.61
N LYS A 163 -5.27 18.46 3.96
CA LYS A 163 -6.57 18.46 4.64
C LYS A 163 -7.03 17.02 4.81
N ALA A 164 -7.44 16.67 6.03
CA ALA A 164 -8.03 15.35 6.26
C ALA A 164 -9.22 15.12 5.31
N PRO A 165 -9.36 13.92 4.73
CA PRO A 165 -10.50 13.58 3.91
C PRO A 165 -11.79 13.83 4.70
N ARG A 166 -12.71 14.65 4.16
CA ARG A 166 -14.00 14.84 4.80
C ARG A 166 -14.83 13.58 4.62
N HIS A 167 -15.06 12.84 5.68
CA HIS A 167 -16.03 11.75 5.68
C HIS A 167 -17.43 12.29 5.33
N ARG A 168 -18.02 11.77 4.27
CA ARG A 168 -19.43 11.99 3.98
C ARG A 168 -20.23 11.34 5.12
N LYS A 169 -21.05 12.10 5.84
CA LYS A 169 -21.86 11.64 6.99
C LYS A 169 -22.82 10.46 6.70
N ASN A 170 -22.87 9.97 5.46
CA ASN A 170 -23.80 8.92 4.99
C ASN A 170 -23.12 7.58 4.64
N SER A 171 -21.81 7.41 4.84
CA SER A 171 -21.26 6.06 4.82
C SER A 171 -21.67 5.38 6.12
N ARG A 172 -22.54 4.37 6.04
CA ARG A 172 -22.80 3.43 7.13
C ARG A 172 -21.43 3.07 7.71
N SER A 173 -21.22 3.36 9.00
CA SER A 173 -20.03 3.00 9.75
C SER A 173 -19.80 1.49 9.59
N LEU A 174 -18.92 1.12 8.66
CA LEU A 174 -18.45 -0.25 8.49
C LEU A 174 -17.35 -0.60 9.50
N LEU A 175 -16.99 0.34 10.36
CA LEU A 175 -15.99 0.15 11.41
C LEU A 175 -16.49 0.76 12.72
N SER A 176 -17.58 0.24 13.27
CA SER A 176 -17.70 0.16 14.72
C SER A 176 -16.81 -1.01 15.16
N ILE A 177 -15.53 -0.76 15.33
CA ILE A 177 -14.70 -1.63 16.15
C ILE A 177 -15.24 -1.42 17.57
N THR A 178 -16.22 -2.23 17.97
CA THR A 178 -16.57 -2.41 19.36
C THR A 178 -15.31 -2.90 20.05
N GLU A 179 -14.82 -2.15 21.02
CA GLU A 179 -13.82 -2.63 21.96
C GLU A 179 -14.41 -3.85 22.69
N SER A 180 -14.24 -5.03 22.13
CA SER A 180 -14.41 -6.24 22.89
C SER A 180 -13.20 -6.32 23.82
N LYS A 181 -13.46 -6.27 25.14
CA LYS A 181 -12.51 -6.61 26.18
C LYS A 181 -12.10 -8.08 25.99
N GLY A 182 -11.08 -8.30 25.20
CA GLY A 182 -10.49 -9.61 24.96
C GLY A 182 -9.16 -9.37 24.30
N SER A 183 -8.07 -9.72 24.97
CA SER A 183 -6.65 -9.67 24.65
C SER A 183 -6.32 -9.66 23.13
N GLY A 184 -6.61 -8.61 22.42
CA GLY A 184 -6.29 -8.37 21.03
C GLY A 184 -5.30 -7.23 20.94
N ILE A 185 -4.16 -7.49 20.30
CA ILE A 185 -3.08 -6.56 20.07
C ILE A 185 -3.59 -5.39 19.21
N GLY A 186 -3.93 -4.28 19.89
CA GLY A 186 -4.26 -3.04 19.22
C GLY A 186 -2.98 -2.37 18.71
N TYR A 187 -2.85 -2.23 17.40
CA TYR A 187 -1.80 -1.42 16.79
C TYR A 187 -2.25 0.03 16.82
N ARG A 188 -1.75 0.79 17.77
CA ARG A 188 -1.90 2.26 17.78
C ARG A 188 -0.63 2.87 17.20
N ALA A 189 -0.75 3.58 16.09
CA ALA A 189 0.33 4.42 15.60
C ALA A 189 0.63 5.52 16.62
N ALA A 190 1.89 5.64 17.03
CA ALA A 190 2.35 6.79 17.77
C ALA A 190 2.55 7.97 16.80
N PRO A 191 2.13 9.19 17.17
CA PRO A 191 2.46 10.35 16.39
C PRO A 191 3.96 10.63 16.52
N ASN A 192 4.61 10.68 15.37
CA ASN A 192 5.95 11.23 15.19
C ASN A 192 7.06 10.58 16.03
N THR A 193 7.85 9.75 15.37
CA THR A 193 9.29 9.55 15.58
C THR A 193 9.74 8.12 15.31
N ASN A 194 10.81 8.00 14.49
CA ASN A 194 11.78 6.91 14.43
C ASN A 194 11.28 5.51 14.03
N SER A 195 11.84 5.00 12.96
CA SER A 195 11.78 3.62 12.47
C SER A 195 11.91 2.53 13.56
N LYS A 196 12.35 2.90 14.75
CA LYS A 196 12.52 2.04 15.91
C LYS A 196 11.24 1.38 16.41
N TYR A 197 10.07 2.02 16.25
CA TYR A 197 8.77 1.46 16.68
C TYR A 197 8.18 0.49 15.67
N ILE A 198 8.42 0.70 14.39
CA ILE A 198 8.05 -0.25 13.34
C ILE A 198 8.86 -1.54 13.51
N ASN A 199 10.15 -1.44 13.88
CA ASN A 199 11.01 -2.59 14.15
C ASN A 199 10.56 -3.41 15.35
N LEU A 200 10.01 -2.81 16.41
CA LEU A 200 9.52 -3.54 17.58
C LEU A 200 8.27 -4.40 17.26
N SER A 201 7.33 -3.86 16.49
CA SER A 201 6.15 -4.60 16.04
C SER A 201 6.52 -5.74 15.08
N ILE A 202 7.49 -5.52 14.20
CA ILE A 202 8.00 -6.51 13.24
C ILE A 202 8.81 -7.60 13.97
N GLN A 203 9.62 -7.25 14.97
CA GLN A 203 10.38 -8.23 15.75
C GLN A 203 9.49 -9.14 16.58
N GLN A 204 8.47 -8.60 17.25
CA GLN A 204 7.52 -9.42 18.00
C GLN A 204 6.70 -10.35 17.09
N TRP A 205 6.40 -9.90 15.87
CA TRP A 205 5.63 -10.68 14.92
C TRP A 205 6.46 -11.82 14.30
N GLY A 206 7.73 -11.57 13.95
CA GLY A 206 8.66 -12.59 13.44
C GLY A 206 8.98 -13.69 14.47
N GLN A 207 9.00 -13.37 15.76
CA GLN A 207 9.20 -14.35 16.83
C GLN A 207 7.98 -15.23 17.06
N ASN A 208 6.77 -14.72 16.86
CA ASN A 208 5.54 -15.49 16.99
C ASN A 208 5.32 -16.44 15.79
N GLU A 209 5.74 -16.09 14.59
CA GLU A 209 5.69 -17.01 13.44
C GLU A 209 6.67 -18.18 13.59
N THR A 210 7.89 -17.92 14.07
CA THR A 210 8.88 -18.98 14.30
C THR A 210 8.43 -19.96 15.39
N LYS A 211 7.74 -19.48 16.44
CA LYS A 211 7.19 -20.34 17.47
C LYS A 211 6.04 -21.23 16.96
N ASN A 212 5.13 -20.68 16.14
CA ASN A 212 4.02 -21.44 15.57
C ASN A 212 4.49 -22.52 14.58
N ILE A 213 5.49 -22.23 13.75
CA ILE A 213 6.06 -23.21 12.80
C ILE A 213 6.75 -24.34 13.53
N ASN A 214 7.44 -24.06 14.64
CA ASN A 214 8.11 -25.08 15.44
C ASN A 214 7.11 -25.97 16.21
N THR A 215 6.02 -25.41 16.71
CA THR A 215 4.95 -26.18 17.40
C THR A 215 4.20 -27.10 16.44
N GLU A 216 3.97 -26.68 15.20
CA GLU A 216 3.34 -27.53 14.17
C GLU A 216 4.28 -28.64 13.69
N ARG A 217 5.60 -28.42 13.66
CA ARG A 217 6.59 -29.46 13.34
C ARG A 217 6.80 -30.50 14.47
N GLU A 218 6.76 -30.06 15.71
CA GLU A 218 6.86 -30.97 16.86
C GLU A 218 5.62 -31.89 16.99
N ASN A 219 4.43 -31.36 16.67
CA ASN A 219 3.19 -32.15 16.67
C ASN A 219 3.06 -33.11 15.47
N SER A 220 3.74 -32.86 14.35
CA SER A 220 3.74 -33.77 13.20
C SER A 220 4.74 -34.94 13.34
N ASN A 221 5.72 -34.82 14.22
CA ASN A 221 6.70 -35.89 14.50
C ASN A 221 6.33 -36.78 15.71
N ALA A 222 5.19 -36.54 16.34
CA ALA A 222 4.71 -37.32 17.49
C ALA A 222 3.63 -38.37 17.13
N THR A 223 3.36 -38.58 15.84
CA THR A 223 2.34 -39.50 15.34
C THR A 223 2.86 -40.53 14.31
N ASP A 224 4.12 -40.97 14.44
CA ASP A 224 4.64 -42.17 13.76
C ASP A 224 5.11 -43.18 14.80
#